data_8a86e43e3a80121b73485297399ab276
#
_entry.id   8a86e43e3a80121b73485297399ab276
#
_cell.length_a   1.000
_cell.length_b   1.000
_cell.length_c   1.000
_cell.angle_alpha   90.00
_cell.angle_beta   90.00
_cell.angle_gamma   90.00
#
_symmetry.space_group_name_H-M   'P 1'
#
loop_
_entity.id
_entity.type
_entity.pdbx_description
1 polymer ?
#
loop_
_entity_poly.entity_id
_entity_poly.type
_entity_poly.pdbx_seq_one_letter_code
_entity_poly.pdbx_strand_id
1 'polypeptide(L)'
;MALPNKPVLDRRTFLQTSALASGSLVLSALMPAWAQPHTDGLTHGGSELSGTDIRLTIGHTTTTIDGREGHAVAINGVVPGPLIRLKEGTNVRISVTNTLEEDTSIHWHGLLVPMEMDGVPGVSFPGIRSGETFVYEFPVKQSGTYWYHSHSGMQEQEGHYGPIIIDPAGPDPISYDREHVIVLSDFSFIHPHELFKKLKQAGGVFNYQKQTVAGLLAGKDQSFAERLDWANMRMNPTDISDITGAVYTFLINGHGPADNWTGLFKPGERVRLRFINAAAQTIFNVRIPGLKLTVVASDGQNVRPVAVDEFQIGNAETYDVIVEPTEDRAFTLVAEAVDRSGMARATLAPRPGMTAEVPPLRERPLATMKDMGMDMSSMNGMAGMDHGDMPGMNHGMMPVPGMGQPRVRGSDVMGDMSAMESMGMGMDMSMRNWMNAPQVEMGPGVQTIAPMPMDRTGESGQGLESVGHRVLVYQDLIALEPNQDTRAPSRELEIRLTGNMERFMWGFDGRKFSDNPPPYAFRKNERV
;
A
#
# COMPACT_ATOMS: atom_id res chain seq x y z
N MET A 1 34.48 -42.68 -37.82
CA MET A 1 33.86 -41.78 -36.85
C MET A 1 32.37 -41.76 -37.16
N ALA A 2 31.57 -42.56 -36.46
CA ALA A 2 30.14 -42.76 -36.71
C ALA A 2 29.34 -41.69 -35.94
N LEU A 3 28.42 -41.02 -36.60
CA LEU A 3 27.50 -40.05 -36.01
C LEU A 3 26.47 -40.78 -35.17
N PRO A 4 26.08 -40.26 -33.98
CA PRO A 4 25.08 -40.92 -33.14
C PRO A 4 23.67 -40.82 -33.77
N ASN A 5 22.98 -41.97 -33.78
CA ASN A 5 21.58 -42.11 -34.20
C ASN A 5 20.65 -41.18 -33.41
N LYS A 6 19.92 -40.33 -34.07
CA LYS A 6 18.78 -39.59 -33.48
C LYS A 6 17.65 -40.58 -33.19
N PRO A 7 17.04 -40.55 -32.01
CA PRO A 7 15.87 -41.37 -31.73
C PRO A 7 14.71 -40.99 -32.65
N VAL A 8 14.27 -41.94 -33.44
CA VAL A 8 13.06 -41.81 -34.29
C VAL A 8 11.88 -42.05 -33.34
N LEU A 9 11.14 -40.99 -33.01
CA LEU A 9 9.87 -41.09 -32.32
C LEU A 9 8.88 -41.86 -33.19
N ASP A 10 8.42 -43.03 -32.72
CA ASP A 10 7.40 -43.80 -33.44
C ASP A 10 6.03 -43.08 -33.35
N ARG A 11 5.16 -43.34 -34.35
CA ARG A 11 3.83 -42.73 -34.47
C ARG A 11 2.97 -42.94 -33.23
N ARG A 12 3.16 -44.04 -32.50
CA ARG A 12 2.38 -44.40 -31.34
C ARG A 12 2.77 -43.57 -30.10
N THR A 13 4.08 -43.36 -29.93
CA THR A 13 4.62 -42.49 -28.85
C THR A 13 4.28 -41.02 -29.12
N PHE A 14 4.31 -40.58 -30.39
CA PHE A 14 3.86 -39.24 -30.77
C PHE A 14 2.38 -39.00 -30.48
N LEU A 15 1.53 -39.95 -30.85
CA LEU A 15 0.08 -39.85 -30.59
C LEU A 15 -0.26 -39.95 -29.08
N GLN A 16 0.47 -40.76 -28.33
CA GLN A 16 0.27 -40.85 -26.87
C GLN A 16 0.71 -39.58 -26.14
N THR A 17 1.84 -39.00 -26.50
CA THR A 17 2.31 -37.74 -25.94
C THR A 17 1.43 -36.55 -26.37
N SER A 18 0.96 -36.55 -27.64
CA SER A 18 0.01 -35.52 -28.10
C SER A 18 -1.37 -35.62 -27.46
N ALA A 19 -1.87 -36.83 -27.19
CA ALA A 19 -3.14 -37.02 -26.51
C ALA A 19 -3.07 -36.64 -25.02
N LEU A 20 -1.94 -36.90 -24.34
CA LEU A 20 -1.69 -36.46 -22.96
C LEU A 20 -1.55 -34.95 -22.87
N ALA A 21 -0.83 -34.33 -23.81
CA ALA A 21 -0.69 -32.87 -23.88
C ALA A 21 -2.02 -32.18 -24.22
N SER A 22 -2.79 -32.76 -25.16
CA SER A 22 -4.12 -32.21 -25.50
C SER A 22 -5.15 -32.41 -24.38
N GLY A 23 -5.07 -33.51 -23.64
CA GLY A 23 -5.93 -33.79 -22.49
C GLY A 23 -5.69 -32.85 -21.32
N SER A 24 -4.43 -32.50 -21.06
CA SER A 24 -4.07 -31.53 -20.01
C SER A 24 -4.47 -30.10 -20.39
N LEU A 25 -4.36 -29.71 -21.66
CA LEU A 25 -4.80 -28.41 -22.16
C LEU A 25 -6.33 -28.25 -22.14
N VAL A 26 -7.09 -29.32 -22.44
CA VAL A 26 -8.56 -29.30 -22.40
C VAL A 26 -9.06 -29.30 -20.94
N LEU A 27 -8.40 -30.01 -20.03
CA LEU A 27 -8.74 -29.99 -18.61
C LEU A 27 -8.42 -28.61 -17.97
N SER A 28 -7.33 -27.97 -18.34
CA SER A 28 -6.99 -26.63 -17.85
C SER A 28 -7.97 -25.57 -18.37
N ALA A 29 -8.46 -25.70 -19.60
CA ALA A 29 -9.47 -24.80 -20.17
C ALA A 29 -10.88 -24.94 -19.53
N LEU A 30 -11.15 -26.06 -18.85
CA LEU A 30 -12.40 -26.31 -18.13
C LEU A 30 -12.31 -25.95 -16.63
N MET A 31 -11.12 -25.65 -16.13
CA MET A 31 -10.96 -25.19 -14.76
C MET A 31 -11.35 -23.70 -14.65
N PRO A 32 -12.05 -23.32 -13.57
CA PRO A 32 -12.25 -21.91 -13.27
C PRO A 32 -10.91 -21.17 -13.28
N ALA A 33 -10.87 -19.93 -13.73
CA ALA A 33 -9.64 -19.14 -13.84
C ALA A 33 -8.82 -19.12 -12.53
N TRP A 34 -9.47 -19.17 -11.38
CA TRP A 34 -8.84 -19.25 -10.07
C TRP A 34 -8.16 -20.59 -9.75
N ALA A 35 -8.49 -21.65 -10.46
CA ALA A 35 -7.98 -23.01 -10.21
C ALA A 35 -6.87 -23.43 -11.20
N GLN A 36 -6.54 -22.61 -12.18
CA GLN A 36 -5.48 -22.91 -13.13
C GLN A 36 -4.12 -22.68 -12.46
N PRO A 37 -3.30 -23.73 -12.29
CA PRO A 37 -1.98 -23.57 -11.70
C PRO A 37 -1.04 -22.92 -12.70
N HIS A 38 -0.47 -21.78 -12.36
CA HIS A 38 0.70 -21.23 -13.04
C HIS A 38 1.94 -21.66 -12.28
N THR A 39 2.92 -22.27 -12.95
CA THR A 39 4.07 -22.91 -12.31
C THR A 39 5.37 -22.13 -12.42
N ASP A 40 5.39 -21.00 -13.14
CA ASP A 40 6.60 -20.18 -13.36
C ASP A 40 6.86 -19.16 -12.24
N GLY A 41 6.08 -19.23 -11.17
CA GLY A 41 5.99 -18.25 -10.12
C GLY A 41 7.16 -18.12 -9.15
N LEU A 42 8.30 -18.72 -9.44
CA LEU A 42 9.53 -18.53 -8.67
C LEU A 42 10.36 -17.34 -9.12
N THR A 43 10.02 -16.75 -10.26
CA THR A 43 10.72 -15.59 -10.81
C THR A 43 9.83 -14.36 -10.69
N HIS A 44 10.42 -13.24 -10.27
CA HIS A 44 9.83 -11.92 -10.53
C HIS A 44 9.66 -11.73 -12.03
N GLY A 45 8.92 -10.76 -12.45
CA GLY A 45 8.78 -10.41 -13.87
C GLY A 45 10.10 -10.18 -14.60
N GLY A 46 11.24 -10.01 -13.91
CA GLY A 46 12.58 -9.86 -14.45
C GLY A 46 13.63 -10.67 -13.71
N SER A 47 14.86 -10.74 -14.27
CA SER A 47 16.01 -11.32 -13.59
C SER A 47 16.45 -10.45 -12.42
N GLU A 48 17.08 -11.06 -11.41
CA GLU A 48 17.78 -10.34 -10.34
C GLU A 48 19.03 -9.66 -10.91
N LEU A 49 19.19 -8.37 -10.58
CA LEU A 49 20.39 -7.59 -10.86
C LEU A 49 21.12 -7.32 -9.56
N SER A 50 22.37 -7.69 -9.48
CA SER A 50 23.21 -7.51 -8.31
C SER A 50 24.57 -6.92 -8.66
N GLY A 51 25.30 -6.46 -7.63
CA GLY A 51 26.62 -5.85 -7.79
C GLY A 51 26.57 -4.32 -7.68
N THR A 52 27.66 -3.67 -8.10
CA THR A 52 27.84 -2.22 -7.91
C THR A 52 27.74 -1.40 -9.21
N ASP A 53 27.64 -2.04 -10.35
CA ASP A 53 27.40 -1.40 -11.67
C ASP A 53 26.19 -2.06 -12.33
N ILE A 54 25.07 -1.36 -12.33
CA ILE A 54 23.76 -1.85 -12.81
C ILE A 54 23.32 -1.01 -13.99
N ARG A 55 22.69 -1.65 -14.99
CA ARG A 55 22.16 -0.99 -16.17
C ARG A 55 20.68 -1.26 -16.31
N LEU A 56 19.91 -0.18 -16.42
CA LEU A 56 18.47 -0.22 -16.64
C LEU A 56 18.14 0.49 -17.96
N THR A 57 17.19 -0.06 -18.68
CA THR A 57 16.62 0.56 -19.88
C THR A 57 15.11 0.68 -19.68
N ILE A 58 14.59 1.90 -19.85
CA ILE A 58 13.16 2.20 -19.73
C ILE A 58 12.61 2.29 -21.16
N GLY A 59 11.51 1.60 -21.41
CA GLY A 59 10.90 1.58 -22.75
C GLY A 59 9.50 0.97 -22.73
N HIS A 60 8.80 1.13 -23.83
CA HIS A 60 7.48 0.50 -24.01
C HIS A 60 7.60 -1.01 -24.21
N THR A 61 6.63 -1.74 -23.70
CA THR A 61 6.49 -3.19 -23.91
C THR A 61 5.02 -3.59 -23.95
N THR A 62 4.78 -4.80 -24.43
CA THR A 62 3.49 -5.49 -24.25
C THR A 62 3.62 -6.47 -23.11
N THR A 63 2.71 -6.41 -22.13
CA THR A 63 2.60 -7.38 -21.05
C THR A 63 1.34 -8.21 -21.23
N THR A 64 1.35 -9.46 -20.76
CA THR A 64 0.17 -10.33 -20.78
C THR A 64 -0.28 -10.61 -19.34
N ILE A 65 -1.52 -10.29 -19.04
CA ILE A 65 -2.14 -10.45 -17.71
C ILE A 65 -3.41 -11.24 -17.89
N ASP A 66 -3.52 -12.38 -17.23
CA ASP A 66 -4.66 -13.31 -17.32
C ASP A 66 -5.03 -13.63 -18.79
N GLY A 67 -4.01 -13.81 -19.65
CA GLY A 67 -4.18 -14.10 -21.08
C GLY A 67 -4.57 -12.90 -21.96
N ARG A 68 -4.63 -11.68 -21.40
CA ARG A 68 -4.95 -10.44 -22.10
C ARG A 68 -3.72 -9.57 -22.27
N GLU A 69 -3.45 -9.12 -23.50
CA GLU A 69 -2.37 -8.19 -23.79
C GLU A 69 -2.70 -6.76 -23.35
N GLY A 70 -1.72 -6.08 -22.75
CA GLY A 70 -1.77 -4.69 -22.34
C GLY A 70 -0.47 -3.97 -22.65
N HIS A 71 -0.55 -2.66 -22.88
CA HIS A 71 0.61 -1.79 -23.04
C HIS A 71 1.20 -1.44 -21.68
N ALA A 72 2.53 -1.41 -21.58
CA ALA A 72 3.22 -1.03 -20.35
C ALA A 72 4.50 -0.21 -20.64
N VAL A 73 4.91 0.59 -19.67
CA VAL A 73 6.25 1.18 -19.56
C VAL A 73 7.08 0.26 -18.68
N ALA A 74 8.06 -0.40 -19.24
CA ALA A 74 8.81 -1.45 -18.57
C ALA A 74 10.26 -1.06 -18.32
N ILE A 75 10.86 -1.70 -17.32
CA ILE A 75 12.28 -1.61 -17.03
C ILE A 75 12.94 -2.92 -17.47
N ASN A 76 13.91 -2.83 -18.37
CA ASN A 76 14.51 -3.99 -19.04
C ASN A 76 13.49 -4.92 -19.69
N GLY A 77 12.37 -4.35 -20.19
CA GLY A 77 11.34 -5.06 -20.93
C GLY A 77 10.37 -5.91 -20.13
N VAL A 78 10.36 -5.80 -18.79
CA VAL A 78 9.51 -6.59 -17.87
C VAL A 78 8.76 -5.72 -16.88
N VAL A 79 7.61 -6.20 -16.38
CA VAL A 79 6.77 -5.59 -15.33
C VAL A 79 6.35 -6.68 -14.32
N PRO A 80 6.66 -6.50 -13.03
CA PRO A 80 7.55 -5.49 -12.44
C PRO A 80 8.94 -5.52 -13.05
N GLY A 81 9.66 -4.40 -12.99
CA GLY A 81 11.07 -4.34 -13.36
C GLY A 81 11.94 -5.31 -12.54
N PRO A 82 13.21 -5.54 -12.95
CA PRO A 82 14.11 -6.48 -12.28
C PRO A 82 14.24 -6.22 -10.78
N LEU A 83 14.36 -7.28 -9.98
CA LEU A 83 14.79 -7.16 -8.59
C LEU A 83 16.23 -6.61 -8.56
N ILE A 84 16.42 -5.45 -7.95
CA ILE A 84 17.76 -4.92 -7.67
C ILE A 84 18.17 -5.39 -6.27
N ARG A 85 19.27 -6.19 -6.20
CA ARG A 85 19.81 -6.66 -4.92
C ARG A 85 21.15 -5.99 -4.64
N LEU A 86 21.18 -5.19 -3.56
CA LEU A 86 22.35 -4.43 -3.14
C LEU A 86 22.88 -4.92 -1.80
N LYS A 87 24.05 -4.40 -1.41
CA LYS A 87 24.67 -4.67 -0.12
C LYS A 87 24.91 -3.36 0.62
N GLU A 88 24.43 -3.28 1.87
CA GLU A 88 24.72 -2.16 2.76
C GLU A 88 26.22 -1.92 2.91
N GLY A 89 26.63 -0.65 2.93
CA GLY A 89 28.03 -0.22 3.03
C GLY A 89 28.77 -0.17 1.71
N THR A 90 28.15 -0.54 0.58
CA THR A 90 28.74 -0.41 -0.76
C THR A 90 28.38 0.92 -1.42
N ASN A 91 29.12 1.29 -2.47
CA ASN A 91 28.69 2.34 -3.41
C ASN A 91 28.11 1.66 -4.65
N VAL A 92 26.98 2.16 -5.13
CA VAL A 92 26.34 1.64 -6.33
C VAL A 92 26.33 2.70 -7.42
N ARG A 93 26.50 2.26 -8.67
CA ARG A 93 26.37 3.03 -9.89
C ARG A 93 25.30 2.40 -10.77
N ILE A 94 24.20 3.13 -11.00
CA ILE A 94 23.09 2.65 -11.80
C ILE A 94 22.92 3.56 -13.02
N SER A 95 23.18 3.02 -14.22
CA SER A 95 22.99 3.74 -15.47
C SER A 95 21.60 3.47 -16.00
N VAL A 96 20.79 4.52 -16.18
CA VAL A 96 19.41 4.42 -16.64
C VAL A 96 19.29 5.08 -18.01
N THR A 97 18.96 4.29 -19.03
CA THR A 97 18.74 4.77 -20.40
C THR A 97 17.26 4.88 -20.70
N ASN A 98 16.84 6.06 -21.13
CA ASN A 98 15.47 6.33 -21.54
C ASN A 98 15.30 6.08 -23.05
N THR A 99 14.47 5.12 -23.43
CA THR A 99 14.11 4.85 -24.83
C THR A 99 12.66 5.24 -25.17
N LEU A 100 11.97 5.91 -24.23
CA LEU A 100 10.65 6.48 -24.50
C LEU A 100 10.79 7.75 -25.36
N GLU A 101 9.69 8.17 -25.97
CA GLU A 101 9.57 9.46 -26.66
C GLU A 101 9.38 10.64 -25.71
N GLU A 102 9.14 10.38 -24.43
CA GLU A 102 8.94 11.37 -23.36
C GLU A 102 10.03 11.29 -22.29
N ASP A 103 10.10 12.30 -21.43
CA ASP A 103 11.01 12.32 -20.29
C ASP A 103 10.59 11.30 -19.24
N THR A 104 11.58 10.74 -18.54
CA THR A 104 11.37 9.76 -17.47
C THR A 104 12.26 10.03 -16.26
N SER A 105 12.10 9.23 -15.21
CA SER A 105 12.90 9.30 -13.99
C SER A 105 12.87 7.97 -13.26
N ILE A 106 13.80 7.74 -12.34
CA ILE A 106 13.67 6.71 -11.29
C ILE A 106 13.87 7.36 -9.93
N HIS A 107 12.90 7.20 -9.07
CA HIS A 107 13.00 7.47 -7.64
C HIS A 107 13.29 6.17 -6.88
N TRP A 108 14.20 6.27 -5.91
CA TRP A 108 14.62 5.16 -5.04
C TRP A 108 13.85 5.23 -3.73
N HIS A 109 12.64 4.68 -3.73
CA HIS A 109 11.69 4.88 -2.65
C HIS A 109 12.19 4.33 -1.31
N GLY A 110 12.27 5.21 -0.31
CA GLY A 110 12.72 4.89 1.04
C GLY A 110 14.24 4.89 1.24
N LEU A 111 15.06 5.12 0.21
CA LEU A 111 16.50 5.12 0.31
C LEU A 111 17.05 6.48 0.77
N LEU A 112 18.06 6.44 1.63
CA LEU A 112 18.82 7.61 2.08
C LEU A 112 19.94 7.95 1.07
N VAL A 113 19.58 8.68 0.04
CA VAL A 113 20.47 9.08 -1.06
C VAL A 113 20.81 10.56 -1.02
N PRO A 114 21.90 11.03 -1.70
CA PRO A 114 22.08 12.45 -1.98
C PRO A 114 20.89 13.02 -2.75
N MET A 115 20.53 14.28 -2.48
CA MET A 115 19.34 14.91 -3.09
C MET A 115 19.35 14.80 -4.62
N GLU A 116 20.50 14.99 -5.28
CA GLU A 116 20.65 14.94 -6.74
C GLU A 116 20.38 13.54 -7.31
N MET A 117 20.40 12.51 -6.47
CA MET A 117 20.16 11.11 -6.81
C MET A 117 18.76 10.62 -6.43
N ASP A 118 17.93 11.48 -5.87
CA ASP A 118 16.57 11.12 -5.42
C ASP A 118 15.58 10.86 -6.55
N GLY A 119 15.87 11.39 -7.74
CA GLY A 119 15.12 11.05 -8.95
C GLY A 119 13.79 11.76 -9.13
N VAL A 120 13.57 12.93 -8.49
CA VAL A 120 12.33 13.70 -8.61
C VAL A 120 12.51 14.87 -9.59
N PRO A 121 11.93 14.80 -10.81
CA PRO A 121 12.11 15.82 -11.84
C PRO A 121 11.63 17.20 -11.40
N GLY A 122 12.42 18.22 -11.68
CA GLY A 122 12.12 19.61 -11.33
C GLY A 122 12.31 19.95 -9.84
N VAL A 123 12.69 18.98 -9.01
CA VAL A 123 12.99 19.16 -7.58
C VAL A 123 14.45 18.78 -7.31
N SER A 124 14.81 17.51 -7.50
CA SER A 124 16.13 16.99 -7.21
C SER A 124 17.05 16.90 -8.45
N PHE A 125 16.49 16.76 -9.64
CA PHE A 125 17.22 16.67 -10.90
C PHE A 125 16.34 17.05 -12.12
N PRO A 126 16.92 17.21 -13.34
CA PRO A 126 16.16 17.67 -14.50
C PRO A 126 15.24 16.61 -15.15
N GLY A 127 15.32 15.33 -14.75
CA GLY A 127 14.72 14.21 -15.46
C GLY A 127 15.70 13.59 -16.47
N ILE A 128 15.31 12.47 -17.09
CA ILE A 128 16.05 11.76 -18.14
C ILE A 128 15.30 11.95 -19.45
N ARG A 129 15.86 12.74 -20.36
CA ARG A 129 15.22 13.03 -21.65
C ARG A 129 15.20 11.80 -22.55
N SER A 130 14.31 11.82 -23.54
CA SER A 130 14.26 10.80 -24.59
C SER A 130 15.64 10.58 -25.22
N GLY A 131 16.08 9.33 -25.30
CA GLY A 131 17.38 8.93 -25.86
C GLY A 131 18.59 9.17 -24.96
N GLU A 132 18.42 9.78 -23.78
CA GLU A 132 19.52 10.06 -22.85
C GLU A 132 19.73 8.93 -21.84
N THR A 133 20.92 8.94 -21.23
CA THR A 133 21.29 8.08 -20.10
C THR A 133 21.69 8.96 -18.93
N PHE A 134 21.06 8.73 -17.76
CA PHE A 134 21.46 9.33 -16.50
C PHE A 134 22.13 8.29 -15.62
N VAL A 135 23.13 8.71 -14.85
CA VAL A 135 23.88 7.82 -13.94
C VAL A 135 23.59 8.22 -12.50
N TYR A 136 22.91 7.36 -11.78
CA TYR A 136 22.75 7.46 -10.35
C TYR A 136 23.95 6.84 -9.64
N GLU A 137 24.55 7.56 -8.71
CA GLU A 137 25.75 7.12 -8.00
C GLU A 137 25.65 7.52 -6.54
N PHE A 138 25.50 6.52 -5.65
CA PHE A 138 25.30 6.80 -4.23
C PHE A 138 25.77 5.68 -3.31
N PRO A 139 26.12 6.01 -2.04
CA PRO A 139 26.41 5.02 -1.03
C PRO A 139 25.12 4.38 -0.52
N VAL A 140 25.10 3.05 -0.41
CA VAL A 140 24.01 2.25 0.17
C VAL A 140 24.18 2.26 1.69
N LYS A 141 23.37 3.06 2.39
CA LYS A 141 23.53 3.36 3.82
C LYS A 141 22.68 2.54 4.76
N GLN A 142 21.77 1.73 4.22
CA GLN A 142 20.74 1.01 4.97
C GLN A 142 20.48 -0.33 4.35
N SER A 143 19.93 -1.27 5.12
CA SER A 143 19.42 -2.56 4.65
C SER A 143 17.90 -2.62 4.76
N GLY A 144 17.27 -3.57 4.07
CA GLY A 144 15.83 -3.79 4.13
C GLY A 144 15.17 -4.01 2.78
N THR A 145 13.84 -3.92 2.78
CA THR A 145 12.97 -4.07 1.61
C THR A 145 12.51 -2.69 1.16
N TYR A 146 12.76 -2.38 -0.10
CA TYR A 146 12.45 -1.10 -0.74
C TYR A 146 11.97 -1.34 -2.16
N TRP A 147 11.73 -0.27 -2.92
CA TRP A 147 11.34 -0.36 -4.31
C TRP A 147 11.79 0.89 -5.09
N TYR A 148 11.67 0.84 -6.40
CA TYR A 148 11.97 1.97 -7.28
C TYR A 148 10.84 2.16 -8.27
N HIS A 149 10.58 3.40 -8.66
CA HIS A 149 9.49 3.74 -9.57
C HIS A 149 9.70 5.09 -10.27
N SER A 150 8.87 5.38 -11.25
CA SER A 150 8.88 6.67 -11.93
C SER A 150 8.25 7.79 -11.08
N HIS A 151 8.81 8.98 -11.17
CA HIS A 151 8.18 10.24 -10.75
C HIS A 151 7.80 11.12 -11.95
N SER A 152 7.68 10.53 -13.16
CA SER A 152 7.36 11.25 -14.40
C SER A 152 5.98 10.84 -14.91
N GLY A 153 5.10 11.83 -15.12
CA GLY A 153 3.78 11.59 -15.68
C GLY A 153 2.96 10.56 -14.89
N MET A 154 2.43 9.57 -15.62
CA MET A 154 1.68 8.44 -15.05
C MET A 154 2.36 7.09 -15.33
N GLN A 155 3.68 7.11 -15.58
CA GLN A 155 4.45 5.92 -15.96
C GLN A 155 4.45 4.84 -14.88
N GLU A 156 4.35 5.22 -13.59
CA GLU A 156 4.19 4.28 -12.48
C GLU A 156 2.95 3.41 -12.67
N GLN A 157 1.80 3.99 -13.00
CA GLN A 157 0.56 3.27 -13.28
C GLN A 157 0.69 2.34 -14.51
N GLU A 158 1.58 2.66 -15.43
CA GLU A 158 1.82 1.87 -16.63
C GLU A 158 2.83 0.73 -16.44
N GLY A 159 3.42 0.57 -15.24
CA GLY A 159 4.31 -0.55 -14.93
C GLY A 159 5.77 -0.16 -14.63
N HIS A 160 6.09 1.14 -14.61
CA HIS A 160 7.44 1.62 -14.33
C HIS A 160 7.76 1.58 -12.83
N TYR A 161 7.88 0.38 -12.28
CA TYR A 161 8.28 0.10 -10.90
C TYR A 161 8.98 -1.26 -10.79
N GLY A 162 9.75 -1.45 -9.71
CA GLY A 162 10.40 -2.72 -9.40
C GLY A 162 10.94 -2.78 -7.97
N PRO A 163 11.21 -3.98 -7.44
CA PRO A 163 11.66 -4.20 -6.06
C PRO A 163 13.15 -3.94 -5.88
N ILE A 164 13.52 -3.50 -4.67
CA ILE A 164 14.90 -3.40 -4.19
C ILE A 164 15.02 -4.17 -2.88
N ILE A 165 16.00 -5.06 -2.78
CA ILE A 165 16.42 -5.68 -1.54
C ILE A 165 17.84 -5.24 -1.25
N ILE A 166 18.06 -4.75 -0.03
CA ILE A 166 19.40 -4.40 0.44
C ILE A 166 19.77 -5.33 1.58
N ASP A 167 20.74 -6.19 1.33
CA ASP A 167 21.27 -7.10 2.35
C ASP A 167 22.07 -6.31 3.40
N PRO A 168 21.93 -6.61 4.70
CA PRO A 168 22.66 -5.92 5.75
C PRO A 168 24.18 -6.15 5.64
N ALA A 169 24.99 -5.19 6.08
CA ALA A 169 26.45 -5.32 6.08
C ALA A 169 26.95 -6.50 6.93
N GLY A 170 26.28 -6.74 8.06
CA GLY A 170 26.49 -7.87 8.95
C GLY A 170 25.50 -9.01 8.75
N PRO A 171 25.40 -9.94 9.71
CA PRO A 171 24.35 -10.96 9.73
C PRO A 171 22.96 -10.31 9.81
N ASP A 172 21.98 -10.86 9.06
CA ASP A 172 20.60 -10.41 9.15
C ASP A 172 20.05 -10.75 10.55
N PRO A 173 19.49 -9.79 11.30
CA PRO A 173 18.90 -10.06 12.61
C PRO A 173 17.64 -10.94 12.53
N ILE A 174 17.00 -11.04 11.36
CA ILE A 174 15.84 -11.87 11.12
C ILE A 174 16.29 -13.17 10.44
N SER A 175 16.18 -14.29 11.16
CA SER A 175 16.51 -15.59 10.60
C SER A 175 15.35 -16.16 9.77
N TYR A 176 15.66 -16.72 8.60
CA TYR A 176 14.72 -17.41 7.71
C TYR A 176 15.47 -18.46 6.86
N ASP A 177 14.73 -19.42 6.33
CA ASP A 177 15.28 -20.48 5.48
C ASP A 177 15.11 -20.16 3.99
N ARG A 178 14.09 -19.34 3.68
CA ARG A 178 13.69 -18.97 2.31
C ARG A 178 13.07 -17.57 2.31
N GLU A 179 13.18 -16.88 1.18
CA GLU A 179 12.45 -15.62 0.99
C GLU A 179 11.73 -15.59 -0.36
N HIS A 180 10.65 -14.81 -0.41
CA HIS A 180 9.96 -14.39 -1.62
C HIS A 180 9.67 -12.90 -1.55
N VAL A 181 9.95 -12.20 -2.65
CA VAL A 181 9.54 -10.81 -2.82
C VAL A 181 8.16 -10.79 -3.48
N ILE A 182 7.24 -10.08 -2.88
CA ILE A 182 5.82 -10.01 -3.27
C ILE A 182 5.50 -8.57 -3.62
N VAL A 183 5.51 -8.26 -4.91
CA VAL A 183 5.13 -6.93 -5.42
C VAL A 183 3.63 -6.94 -5.70
N LEU A 184 2.87 -6.20 -4.92
CA LEU A 184 1.45 -5.92 -5.15
C LEU A 184 1.34 -4.72 -6.09
N SER A 185 0.44 -4.78 -7.06
CA SER A 185 0.19 -3.67 -7.97
C SER A 185 -1.22 -3.70 -8.54
N ASP A 186 -1.60 -2.62 -9.19
CA ASP A 186 -2.84 -2.49 -9.94
C ASP A 186 -2.54 -2.16 -11.40
N PHE A 187 -3.25 -2.78 -12.32
CA PHE A 187 -3.06 -2.59 -13.74
C PHE A 187 -4.38 -2.31 -14.43
N SER A 188 -4.39 -1.36 -15.36
CA SER A 188 -5.55 -1.09 -16.22
C SER A 188 -5.19 -1.23 -17.69
N PHE A 189 -6.11 -1.84 -18.45
CA PHE A 189 -6.04 -1.86 -19.92
C PHE A 189 -6.55 -0.56 -20.56
N ILE A 190 -6.97 0.40 -19.73
CA ILE A 190 -7.33 1.76 -20.14
C ILE A 190 -6.13 2.66 -19.81
N HIS A 191 -5.69 3.45 -20.77
CA HIS A 191 -4.57 4.37 -20.57
C HIS A 191 -4.82 5.30 -19.37
N PRO A 192 -3.85 5.53 -18.48
CA PRO A 192 -4.05 6.25 -17.23
C PRO A 192 -4.53 7.70 -17.41
N HIS A 193 -4.13 8.38 -18.47
CA HIS A 193 -4.66 9.72 -18.80
C HIS A 193 -6.17 9.72 -19.08
N GLU A 194 -6.70 8.66 -19.68
CA GLU A 194 -8.16 8.54 -19.91
C GLU A 194 -8.90 8.22 -18.60
N LEU A 195 -8.30 7.42 -17.71
CA LEU A 195 -8.84 7.18 -16.36
C LEU A 195 -8.92 8.48 -15.59
N PHE A 196 -7.82 9.22 -15.53
CA PHE A 196 -7.73 10.48 -14.81
C PHE A 196 -8.68 11.55 -15.35
N LYS A 197 -8.81 11.64 -16.68
CA LYS A 197 -9.77 12.53 -17.33
C LYS A 197 -11.21 12.21 -16.92
N LYS A 198 -11.58 10.92 -16.85
CA LYS A 198 -12.92 10.50 -16.41
C LYS A 198 -13.15 10.82 -14.94
N LEU A 199 -12.17 10.56 -14.07
CA LEU A 199 -12.24 10.91 -12.64
C LEU A 199 -12.45 12.41 -12.43
N LYS A 200 -11.74 13.27 -13.18
CA LYS A 200 -11.95 14.73 -13.13
C LYS A 200 -13.33 15.20 -13.60
N GLN A 201 -14.02 14.40 -14.42
CA GLN A 201 -15.39 14.68 -14.85
C GLN A 201 -16.42 14.23 -13.82
N ALA A 202 -16.18 13.06 -13.19
CA ALA A 202 -17.05 12.50 -12.17
C ALA A 202 -16.25 11.57 -11.25
N GLY A 203 -15.88 11.99 -10.04
CA GLY A 203 -15.03 11.25 -9.10
C GLY A 203 -15.49 9.80 -8.90
N GLY A 204 -16.75 9.57 -8.62
CA GLY A 204 -17.30 8.20 -8.45
C GLY A 204 -17.65 7.48 -9.75
N VAL A 205 -17.02 7.78 -10.91
CA VAL A 205 -17.37 7.17 -12.21
C VAL A 205 -17.09 5.67 -12.26
N PHE A 206 -16.08 5.19 -11.54
CA PHE A 206 -15.68 3.77 -11.48
C PHE A 206 -16.24 3.04 -10.25
N ASN A 207 -17.00 3.72 -9.41
CA ASN A 207 -17.66 3.09 -8.27
C ASN A 207 -18.98 2.42 -8.71
N TYR A 208 -18.95 1.12 -8.94
CA TYR A 208 -20.12 0.30 -9.27
C TYR A 208 -20.81 -0.32 -8.05
N GLN A 209 -20.30 -0.03 -6.84
CA GLN A 209 -20.83 -0.57 -5.58
C GLN A 209 -21.71 0.46 -4.84
N LYS A 210 -22.28 1.43 -5.56
CA LYS A 210 -23.13 2.49 -4.98
C LYS A 210 -24.36 1.92 -4.29
N GLN A 211 -24.78 2.59 -3.23
CA GLN A 211 -26.06 2.30 -2.56
C GLN A 211 -27.22 2.55 -3.54
N THR A 212 -28.21 1.66 -3.53
CA THR A 212 -29.36 1.73 -4.44
C THR A 212 -30.66 1.96 -3.68
N VAL A 213 -31.69 2.44 -4.37
CA VAL A 213 -33.06 2.56 -3.82
C VAL A 213 -33.61 1.17 -3.48
N ALA A 214 -33.35 0.16 -4.32
CA ALA A 214 -33.76 -1.22 -4.05
C ALA A 214 -33.06 -1.76 -2.78
N GLY A 215 -31.79 -1.44 -2.55
CA GLY A 215 -31.08 -1.77 -1.32
C GLY A 215 -31.71 -1.09 -0.09
N LEU A 216 -32.06 0.20 -0.20
CA LEU A 216 -32.77 0.91 0.87
C LEU A 216 -34.11 0.24 1.24
N LEU A 217 -34.91 -0.10 0.25
CA LEU A 217 -36.20 -0.77 0.47
C LEU A 217 -36.04 -2.19 1.04
N ALA A 218 -34.91 -2.84 0.78
CA ALA A 218 -34.56 -4.14 1.34
C ALA A 218 -33.86 -4.05 2.72
N GLY A 219 -33.70 -2.84 3.29
CA GLY A 219 -33.01 -2.63 4.56
C GLY A 219 -31.51 -2.89 4.50
N LYS A 220 -30.91 -2.78 3.30
CA LYS A 220 -29.46 -2.94 3.10
C LYS A 220 -28.74 -1.61 3.24
N ASP A 221 -27.50 -1.68 3.73
CA ASP A 221 -26.64 -0.53 3.94
C ASP A 221 -27.25 0.48 4.93
N GLN A 222 -27.08 1.76 4.64
CA GLN A 222 -27.51 2.86 5.51
C GLN A 222 -29.00 3.17 5.36
N SER A 223 -29.59 3.70 6.43
CA SER A 223 -30.96 4.24 6.45
C SER A 223 -31.10 5.45 5.54
N PHE A 224 -32.33 5.87 5.25
CA PHE A 224 -32.59 7.06 4.43
C PHE A 224 -32.01 8.33 5.09
N ALA A 225 -32.07 8.46 6.42
CA ALA A 225 -31.54 9.62 7.14
C ALA A 225 -30.02 9.71 6.99
N GLU A 226 -29.29 8.60 7.22
CA GLU A 226 -27.84 8.56 7.04
C GLU A 226 -27.43 8.86 5.59
N ARG A 227 -28.15 8.32 4.59
CA ARG A 227 -27.89 8.64 3.18
C ARG A 227 -28.11 10.11 2.86
N LEU A 228 -29.07 10.77 3.51
CA LEU A 228 -29.32 12.19 3.37
C LEU A 228 -28.18 13.02 3.97
N ASP A 229 -27.65 12.59 5.13
CA ASP A 229 -26.50 13.26 5.76
C ASP A 229 -25.27 13.20 4.85
N TRP A 230 -24.95 12.03 4.28
CA TRP A 230 -23.87 11.90 3.30
C TRP A 230 -24.09 12.75 2.04
N ALA A 231 -25.33 12.79 1.53
CA ALA A 231 -25.69 13.60 0.38
C ALA A 231 -25.52 15.11 0.66
N ASN A 232 -25.87 15.57 1.87
CA ASN A 232 -25.69 16.96 2.31
C ASN A 232 -24.20 17.34 2.35
N MET A 233 -23.32 16.40 2.70
CA MET A 233 -21.86 16.57 2.64
C MET A 233 -21.30 16.49 1.21
N ARG A 234 -22.10 16.09 0.22
CA ARG A 234 -21.69 15.78 -1.15
C ARG A 234 -20.65 14.65 -1.21
N MET A 235 -20.77 13.68 -0.33
CA MET A 235 -19.90 12.51 -0.22
C MET A 235 -20.70 11.22 -0.41
N ASN A 236 -20.01 10.16 -0.78
CA ASN A 236 -20.61 8.84 -0.93
C ASN A 236 -19.85 7.84 -0.02
N PRO A 237 -20.50 7.23 0.97
CA PRO A 237 -19.84 6.32 1.90
C PRO A 237 -19.32 5.02 1.25
N THR A 238 -19.70 4.73 0.01
CA THR A 238 -19.17 3.58 -0.75
C THR A 238 -17.98 3.95 -1.64
N ASP A 239 -17.59 5.23 -1.68
CA ASP A 239 -16.48 5.71 -2.50
C ASP A 239 -15.19 5.63 -1.68
N ILE A 240 -14.68 4.40 -1.57
CA ILE A 240 -13.49 4.05 -0.78
C ILE A 240 -12.23 4.13 -1.65
N SER A 241 -12.37 3.81 -2.94
CA SER A 241 -11.31 3.83 -3.94
C SER A 241 -11.80 4.54 -5.20
N ASP A 242 -11.01 5.45 -5.73
CA ASP A 242 -11.35 6.19 -6.96
C ASP A 242 -11.46 5.27 -8.18
N ILE A 243 -10.56 4.26 -8.27
CA ILE A 243 -10.57 3.26 -9.33
C ILE A 243 -10.71 1.89 -8.70
N THR A 244 -11.73 1.15 -9.10
CA THR A 244 -12.12 -0.13 -8.50
C THR A 244 -11.71 -1.32 -9.38
N GLY A 245 -11.89 -2.54 -8.88
CA GLY A 245 -11.68 -3.79 -9.62
C GLY A 245 -12.56 -3.96 -10.86
N ALA A 246 -13.50 -3.04 -11.12
CA ALA A 246 -14.21 -2.98 -12.39
C ALA A 246 -13.32 -2.51 -13.56
N VAL A 247 -12.21 -1.83 -13.25
CA VAL A 247 -11.26 -1.26 -14.21
C VAL A 247 -9.86 -1.79 -13.99
N TYR A 248 -9.48 -2.01 -12.74
CA TYR A 248 -8.19 -2.59 -12.37
C TYR A 248 -8.22 -4.12 -12.37
N THR A 249 -7.13 -4.72 -12.81
CA THR A 249 -6.71 -6.07 -12.44
C THR A 249 -5.64 -5.95 -11.38
N PHE A 250 -5.84 -6.55 -10.23
CA PHE A 250 -4.88 -6.52 -9.12
C PHE A 250 -3.86 -7.65 -9.29
N LEU A 251 -2.57 -7.33 -9.15
CA LEU A 251 -1.48 -8.21 -9.50
C LEU A 251 -0.60 -8.57 -8.31
N ILE A 252 -0.03 -9.78 -8.36
CA ILE A 252 1.12 -10.19 -7.57
C ILE A 252 2.26 -10.54 -8.52
N ASN A 253 3.38 -9.84 -8.39
CA ASN A 253 4.56 -10.05 -9.22
C ASN A 253 4.26 -9.99 -10.74
N GLY A 254 3.36 -9.10 -11.16
CA GLY A 254 2.94 -8.93 -12.55
C GLY A 254 1.91 -9.97 -13.03
N HIS A 255 1.51 -10.91 -12.19
CA HIS A 255 0.53 -11.95 -12.52
C HIS A 255 -0.86 -11.59 -12.00
N GLY A 256 -1.86 -11.73 -12.85
CA GLY A 256 -3.25 -11.58 -12.48
C GLY A 256 -3.78 -12.75 -11.63
N PRO A 257 -5.02 -12.63 -11.12
CA PRO A 257 -5.62 -13.69 -10.30
C PRO A 257 -5.76 -15.03 -11.01
N ALA A 258 -5.95 -15.06 -12.34
CA ALA A 258 -6.05 -16.29 -13.11
C ALA A 258 -4.69 -16.95 -13.33
N ASP A 259 -3.64 -16.15 -13.55
CA ASP A 259 -2.26 -16.64 -13.69
C ASP A 259 -1.73 -17.25 -12.39
N ASN A 260 -2.12 -16.70 -11.24
CA ASN A 260 -1.90 -17.25 -9.91
C ASN A 260 -0.41 -17.56 -9.60
N TRP A 261 0.41 -16.54 -9.41
CA TRP A 261 1.81 -16.69 -9.02
C TRP A 261 1.99 -17.72 -7.86
N THR A 262 3.03 -18.54 -7.91
CA THR A 262 3.27 -19.59 -6.91
C THR A 262 4.64 -19.47 -6.27
N GLY A 263 4.68 -19.26 -4.96
CA GLY A 263 5.88 -19.36 -4.12
C GLY A 263 6.02 -20.76 -3.51
N LEU A 264 7.23 -21.34 -3.58
CA LEU A 264 7.48 -22.65 -3.02
C LEU A 264 8.06 -22.58 -1.62
N PHE A 265 7.69 -23.57 -0.77
CA PHE A 265 8.27 -23.77 0.55
C PHE A 265 8.47 -25.26 0.84
N LYS A 266 9.21 -25.59 1.89
CA LYS A 266 9.22 -26.94 2.49
C LYS A 266 8.51 -26.86 3.84
N PRO A 267 7.67 -27.85 4.20
CA PRO A 267 7.05 -27.88 5.52
C PRO A 267 8.07 -27.73 6.65
N GLY A 268 7.80 -26.79 7.55
CA GLY A 268 8.69 -26.44 8.66
C GLY A 268 9.75 -25.38 8.36
N GLU A 269 9.90 -24.93 7.12
CA GLU A 269 10.73 -23.76 6.81
C GLU A 269 10.12 -22.46 7.36
N ARG A 270 10.99 -21.57 7.79
CA ARG A 270 10.67 -20.17 8.06
C ARG A 270 10.79 -19.38 6.74
N VAL A 271 9.68 -18.98 6.19
CA VAL A 271 9.62 -18.27 4.89
C VAL A 271 9.41 -16.80 5.13
N ARG A 272 10.37 -15.96 4.69
CA ARG A 272 10.23 -14.50 4.68
C ARG A 272 9.51 -14.06 3.42
N LEU A 273 8.38 -13.39 3.59
CA LEU A 273 7.64 -12.75 2.51
C LEU A 273 7.87 -11.24 2.61
N ARG A 274 8.45 -10.67 1.57
CA ARG A 274 8.76 -9.23 1.49
C ARG A 274 7.72 -8.55 0.62
N PHE A 275 6.71 -7.99 1.26
CA PHE A 275 5.62 -7.29 0.59
C PHE A 275 6.02 -5.86 0.25
N ILE A 276 5.73 -5.47 -0.99
CA ILE A 276 5.88 -4.11 -1.51
C ILE A 276 4.56 -3.75 -2.18
N ASN A 277 3.90 -2.70 -1.73
CA ASN A 277 2.73 -2.20 -2.44
C ASN A 277 3.15 -1.11 -3.45
N ALA A 278 3.40 -1.52 -4.68
CA ALA A 278 3.74 -0.67 -5.82
C ALA A 278 2.50 -0.27 -6.64
N ALA A 279 1.29 -0.44 -6.10
CA ALA A 279 0.08 0.02 -6.76
C ALA A 279 0.02 1.55 -6.78
N ALA A 280 -0.33 2.14 -7.90
CA ALA A 280 -0.45 3.59 -8.02
C ALA A 280 -1.60 4.16 -7.16
N GLN A 281 -2.62 3.34 -6.82
CA GLN A 281 -3.78 3.83 -6.09
C GLN A 281 -4.36 2.84 -5.07
N THR A 282 -4.14 1.52 -5.23
CA THR A 282 -4.86 0.51 -4.46
C THR A 282 -4.20 0.21 -3.11
N ILE A 283 -4.97 0.33 -2.04
CA ILE A 283 -4.64 -0.18 -0.70
C ILE A 283 -5.12 -1.61 -0.60
N PHE A 284 -4.28 -2.52 -0.06
CA PHE A 284 -4.62 -3.94 0.05
C PHE A 284 -4.71 -4.41 1.50
N ASN A 285 -5.62 -5.36 1.74
CA ASN A 285 -5.69 -6.16 2.96
C ASN A 285 -5.07 -7.53 2.66
N VAL A 286 -3.98 -7.85 3.34
CA VAL A 286 -3.17 -9.04 3.07
C VAL A 286 -3.37 -10.07 4.15
N ARG A 287 -3.74 -11.31 3.75
CA ARG A 287 -3.88 -12.46 4.63
C ARG A 287 -3.52 -13.77 3.92
N ILE A 288 -3.18 -14.76 4.68
CA ILE A 288 -2.97 -16.14 4.21
C ILE A 288 -3.81 -17.05 5.11
N PRO A 289 -5.05 -17.42 4.70
CA PRO A 289 -5.92 -18.24 5.54
C PRO A 289 -5.23 -19.51 6.03
N GLY A 290 -5.23 -19.71 7.33
CA GLY A 290 -4.58 -20.85 7.99
C GLY A 290 -3.11 -20.66 8.35
N LEU A 291 -2.48 -19.51 8.08
CA LEU A 291 -1.14 -19.15 8.54
C LEU A 291 -1.16 -17.85 9.33
N LYS A 292 -0.36 -17.78 10.39
CA LYS A 292 -0.04 -16.53 11.06
C LYS A 292 1.07 -15.80 10.28
N LEU A 293 0.96 -14.49 10.24
CA LEU A 293 1.92 -13.58 9.64
C LEU A 293 2.69 -12.90 10.78
N THR A 294 3.95 -13.22 10.97
CA THR A 294 4.78 -12.52 11.96
C THR A 294 5.47 -11.36 11.27
N VAL A 295 4.98 -10.15 11.49
CA VAL A 295 5.58 -8.91 10.96
C VAL A 295 6.91 -8.67 11.66
N VAL A 296 7.98 -8.49 10.88
CA VAL A 296 9.36 -8.34 11.37
C VAL A 296 10.04 -7.06 10.86
N ALA A 297 9.52 -6.45 9.78
CA ALA A 297 9.97 -5.16 9.30
C ALA A 297 8.82 -4.37 8.65
N SER A 298 8.92 -3.05 8.67
CA SER A 298 8.04 -2.10 8.00
C SER A 298 8.90 -1.00 7.40
N ASP A 299 8.64 -0.63 6.14
CA ASP A 299 9.34 0.42 5.39
C ASP A 299 10.88 0.31 5.49
N GLY A 300 11.37 -0.92 5.30
CA GLY A 300 12.79 -1.25 5.34
C GLY A 300 13.41 -1.29 6.74
N GLN A 301 12.66 -0.96 7.80
CA GLN A 301 13.16 -0.95 9.18
C GLN A 301 12.66 -2.17 9.96
N ASN A 302 13.57 -2.83 10.70
CA ASN A 302 13.20 -3.95 11.55
C ASN A 302 12.34 -3.50 12.73
N VAL A 303 11.24 -4.22 12.98
CA VAL A 303 10.35 -4.02 14.12
C VAL A 303 10.39 -5.20 15.08
N ARG A 304 9.92 -5.00 16.30
CA ARG A 304 9.69 -6.10 17.23
C ARG A 304 8.66 -7.04 16.61
N PRO A 305 8.93 -8.36 16.56
CA PRO A 305 8.04 -9.30 15.89
C PRO A 305 6.62 -9.27 16.44
N VAL A 306 5.64 -9.12 15.55
CA VAL A 306 4.19 -9.08 15.89
C VAL A 306 3.46 -10.11 15.05
N ALA A 307 2.81 -11.09 15.72
CA ALA A 307 2.02 -12.11 15.05
C ALA A 307 0.58 -11.63 14.83
N VAL A 308 0.15 -11.61 13.58
CA VAL A 308 -1.19 -11.20 13.15
C VAL A 308 -1.79 -12.21 12.17
N ASP A 309 -3.08 -12.09 11.88
CA ASP A 309 -3.75 -12.87 10.84
C ASP A 309 -3.87 -12.09 9.52
N GLU A 310 -3.89 -10.77 9.63
CA GLU A 310 -4.09 -9.85 8.50
C GLU A 310 -3.41 -8.51 8.77
N PHE A 311 -2.95 -7.86 7.71
CA PHE A 311 -2.52 -6.45 7.77
C PHE A 311 -3.05 -5.70 6.55
N GLN A 312 -3.27 -4.40 6.73
CA GLN A 312 -3.50 -3.48 5.61
C GLN A 312 -2.17 -2.88 5.19
N ILE A 313 -1.95 -2.76 3.88
CA ILE A 313 -0.74 -2.16 3.30
C ILE A 313 -1.15 -1.02 2.37
N GLY A 314 -0.74 0.19 2.72
CA GLY A 314 -0.95 1.40 1.91
C GLY A 314 -0.04 1.45 0.70
N ASN A 315 -0.33 2.39 -0.20
CA ASN A 315 0.53 2.65 -1.36
C ASN A 315 1.94 3.03 -0.88
N ALA A 316 2.95 2.53 -1.55
CA ALA A 316 4.37 2.73 -1.27
C ALA A 316 4.91 2.05 0.00
N GLU A 317 4.06 1.51 0.88
CA GLU A 317 4.50 0.80 2.08
C GLU A 317 5.15 -0.55 1.75
N THR A 318 6.05 -0.97 2.63
CA THR A 318 6.63 -2.32 2.61
C THR A 318 6.50 -3.01 3.97
N TYR A 319 6.21 -4.32 3.96
CA TYR A 319 6.20 -5.17 5.15
C TYR A 319 6.96 -6.46 4.89
N ASP A 320 7.84 -6.83 5.82
CA ASP A 320 8.40 -8.17 5.81
C ASP A 320 7.72 -9.01 6.90
N VAL A 321 7.26 -10.19 6.50
CA VAL A 321 6.61 -11.12 7.42
C VAL A 321 7.26 -12.49 7.34
N ILE A 322 7.32 -13.20 8.47
CA ILE A 322 7.70 -14.60 8.54
C ILE A 322 6.43 -15.45 8.64
N VAL A 323 6.34 -16.47 7.79
CA VAL A 323 5.35 -17.53 7.89
C VAL A 323 6.06 -18.87 8.09
N GLU A 324 5.43 -19.78 8.84
CA GLU A 324 5.99 -21.10 9.18
C GLU A 324 4.97 -22.20 8.80
N PRO A 325 4.79 -22.51 7.51
CA PRO A 325 3.86 -23.54 7.07
C PRO A 325 4.43 -24.93 7.42
N THR A 326 3.77 -25.65 8.33
CA THR A 326 4.18 -27.00 8.77
C THR A 326 3.49 -28.14 8.02
N GLU A 327 2.40 -27.83 7.32
CA GLU A 327 1.59 -28.81 6.62
C GLU A 327 2.02 -28.97 5.15
N ASP A 328 1.92 -30.21 4.63
CA ASP A 328 2.19 -30.52 3.21
C ASP A 328 0.95 -30.21 2.34
N ARG A 329 0.50 -28.96 2.38
CA ARG A 329 -0.62 -28.43 1.58
C ARG A 329 -0.34 -27.02 1.06
N ALA A 330 -1.08 -26.63 0.05
CA ALA A 330 -1.01 -25.26 -0.46
C ALA A 330 -1.86 -24.29 0.39
N PHE A 331 -1.45 -23.03 0.39
CA PHE A 331 -2.15 -21.91 1.02
C PHE A 331 -2.36 -20.79 -0.01
N THR A 332 -3.52 -20.15 0.03
CA THR A 332 -3.78 -18.96 -0.80
C THR A 332 -3.29 -17.71 -0.07
N LEU A 333 -2.39 -16.97 -0.71
CA LEU A 333 -2.08 -15.59 -0.35
C LEU A 333 -3.12 -14.68 -1.00
N VAL A 334 -3.80 -13.88 -0.23
CA VAL A 334 -4.84 -12.94 -0.68
C VAL A 334 -4.38 -11.52 -0.39
N ALA A 335 -4.42 -10.67 -1.41
CA ALA A 335 -4.32 -9.21 -1.29
C ALA A 335 -5.65 -8.61 -1.83
N GLU A 336 -6.60 -8.42 -0.94
CA GLU A 336 -7.94 -7.93 -1.26
C GLU A 336 -7.95 -6.40 -1.24
N ALA A 337 -8.45 -5.76 -2.30
CA ALA A 337 -8.58 -4.30 -2.35
C ALA A 337 -9.45 -3.80 -1.19
N VAL A 338 -9.10 -2.64 -0.63
CA VAL A 338 -9.77 -2.06 0.54
C VAL A 338 -11.27 -1.87 0.32
N ASP A 339 -11.69 -1.55 -0.91
CA ASP A 339 -13.08 -1.40 -1.32
C ASP A 339 -13.81 -2.71 -1.60
N ARG A 340 -13.12 -3.86 -1.53
CA ARG A 340 -13.64 -5.21 -1.83
C ARG A 340 -14.11 -5.41 -3.28
N SER A 341 -13.66 -4.60 -4.23
CA SER A 341 -14.03 -4.73 -5.64
C SER A 341 -13.29 -5.85 -6.38
N GLY A 342 -12.22 -6.38 -5.77
CA GLY A 342 -11.40 -7.45 -6.31
C GLY A 342 -10.25 -7.82 -5.38
N MET A 343 -9.44 -8.77 -5.83
CA MET A 343 -8.22 -9.18 -5.12
C MET A 343 -7.13 -9.62 -6.08
N ALA A 344 -5.89 -9.37 -5.73
CA ALA A 344 -4.77 -10.15 -6.21
C ALA A 344 -4.63 -11.42 -5.36
N ARG A 345 -4.17 -12.51 -5.95
CA ARG A 345 -3.93 -13.76 -5.25
C ARG A 345 -2.69 -14.47 -5.74
N ALA A 346 -2.11 -15.25 -4.86
CA ALA A 346 -1.01 -16.16 -5.16
C ALA A 346 -1.19 -17.47 -4.38
N THR A 347 -0.38 -18.46 -4.69
CA THR A 347 -0.33 -19.72 -3.96
C THR A 347 1.03 -19.89 -3.30
N LEU A 348 1.06 -20.25 -2.02
CA LEU A 348 2.24 -20.82 -1.37
C LEU A 348 2.06 -22.34 -1.31
N ALA A 349 3.02 -23.10 -1.84
CA ALA A 349 2.88 -24.54 -1.99
C ALA A 349 4.19 -25.30 -1.73
N PRO A 350 4.12 -26.52 -1.19
CA PRO A 350 5.29 -27.40 -1.09
C PRO A 350 5.83 -27.87 -2.44
N ARG A 351 4.98 -27.92 -3.46
CA ARG A 351 5.30 -28.42 -4.82
C ARG A 351 4.56 -27.61 -5.88
N PRO A 352 5.14 -27.46 -7.09
CA PRO A 352 4.45 -26.85 -8.22
C PRO A 352 3.13 -27.57 -8.56
N GLY A 353 2.16 -26.81 -9.08
CA GLY A 353 0.86 -27.32 -9.52
C GLY A 353 -0.15 -27.61 -8.40
N MET A 354 0.20 -27.40 -7.13
CA MET A 354 -0.77 -27.44 -6.04
C MET A 354 -1.62 -26.16 -6.05
N THR A 355 -2.90 -26.34 -5.66
CA THR A 355 -3.86 -25.24 -5.52
C THR A 355 -4.44 -25.21 -4.11
N ALA A 356 -4.88 -24.03 -3.67
CA ALA A 356 -5.58 -23.86 -2.42
C ALA A 356 -6.94 -23.20 -2.66
N GLU A 357 -7.84 -23.35 -1.70
CA GLU A 357 -9.15 -22.69 -1.74
C GLU A 357 -8.95 -21.16 -1.73
N VAL A 358 -9.63 -20.46 -2.64
CA VAL A 358 -9.66 -19.01 -2.69
C VAL A 358 -10.86 -18.51 -1.91
N PRO A 359 -10.68 -17.75 -0.84
CA PRO A 359 -11.82 -17.23 -0.10
C PRO A 359 -12.63 -16.25 -0.95
N PRO A 360 -13.95 -16.17 -0.76
CA PRO A 360 -14.75 -15.17 -1.44
C PRO A 360 -14.35 -13.75 -1.03
N LEU A 361 -14.63 -12.77 -1.89
CA LEU A 361 -14.55 -11.37 -1.52
C LEU A 361 -15.49 -11.10 -0.35
N ARG A 362 -15.03 -10.30 0.59
CA ARG A 362 -15.87 -9.84 1.72
C ARG A 362 -16.85 -8.76 1.25
N GLU A 363 -17.84 -8.47 2.08
CA GLU A 363 -18.72 -7.34 1.84
C GLU A 363 -17.91 -6.02 1.85
N ARG A 364 -18.27 -5.10 0.95
CA ARG A 364 -17.64 -3.79 0.89
C ARG A 364 -17.83 -3.02 2.20
N PRO A 365 -16.83 -2.30 2.67
CA PRO A 365 -17.00 -1.39 3.79
C PRO A 365 -17.82 -0.17 3.39
N LEU A 366 -18.34 0.51 4.39
CA LEU A 366 -18.90 1.85 4.26
C LEU A 366 -18.05 2.80 5.07
N ALA A 367 -17.70 3.95 4.50
CA ALA A 367 -17.13 5.02 5.29
C ALA A 367 -18.11 5.47 6.37
N THR A 368 -17.61 5.77 7.54
CA THR A 368 -18.38 6.21 8.70
C THR A 368 -18.11 7.70 8.99
N MET A 369 -18.94 8.32 9.82
CA MET A 369 -18.68 9.69 10.30
C MET A 369 -17.34 9.79 11.05
N LYS A 370 -16.93 8.71 11.70
CA LYS A 370 -15.62 8.61 12.36
C LYS A 370 -14.47 8.71 11.35
N ASP A 371 -14.61 8.08 10.17
CA ASP A 371 -13.62 8.16 9.09
C ASP A 371 -13.49 9.58 8.51
N MET A 372 -14.54 10.37 8.68
CA MET A 372 -14.58 11.78 8.31
C MET A 372 -14.10 12.73 9.42
N GLY A 373 -13.55 12.21 10.53
CA GLY A 373 -13.14 13.01 11.69
C GLY A 373 -14.31 13.63 12.46
N MET A 374 -15.46 12.94 12.49
CA MET A 374 -16.69 13.34 13.18
C MET A 374 -17.18 12.22 14.08
N ASP A 375 -16.37 11.77 15.03
CA ASP A 375 -16.80 10.77 16.00
C ASP A 375 -17.54 11.41 17.18
N MET A 376 -18.87 11.29 17.17
CA MET A 376 -19.77 11.74 18.24
C MET A 376 -20.01 10.68 19.32
N SER A 377 -19.40 9.50 19.23
CA SER A 377 -19.67 8.40 20.16
C SER A 377 -19.28 8.73 21.60
N SER A 378 -18.25 9.55 21.80
CA SER A 378 -17.85 10.06 23.11
C SER A 378 -18.82 11.09 23.70
N MET A 379 -19.62 11.78 22.88
CA MET A 379 -20.59 12.79 23.34
C MET A 379 -21.93 12.18 23.73
N ASN A 380 -22.33 11.02 23.17
CA ASN A 380 -23.56 10.32 23.55
C ASN A 380 -23.53 9.79 24.99
N GLY A 381 -22.36 9.62 25.59
CA GLY A 381 -22.21 9.31 27.03
C GLY A 381 -22.53 10.50 27.96
N MET A 382 -22.48 11.73 27.46
CA MET A 382 -22.79 12.93 28.25
C MET A 382 -24.24 13.39 28.18
N ALA A 383 -24.97 13.01 27.13
CA ALA A 383 -26.38 13.39 26.95
C ALA A 383 -27.35 12.72 27.94
N GLY A 384 -26.89 11.78 28.76
CA GLY A 384 -27.66 11.08 29.78
C GLY A 384 -27.39 11.51 31.25
N MET A 385 -26.53 12.49 31.50
CA MET A 385 -26.33 13.01 32.85
C MET A 385 -27.33 14.13 33.12
N ASP A 386 -28.38 13.76 33.86
CA ASP A 386 -29.36 14.66 34.45
C ASP A 386 -28.64 15.62 35.43
N HIS A 387 -28.81 16.92 35.26
CA HIS A 387 -28.25 17.96 36.11
C HIS A 387 -29.04 18.05 37.43
N GLY A 388 -28.93 17.02 38.27
CA GLY A 388 -29.46 16.98 39.60
C GLY A 388 -28.36 16.70 40.63
N ASP A 389 -28.04 17.72 41.44
CA ASP A 389 -27.37 17.70 42.74
C ASP A 389 -26.15 16.78 42.94
N MET A 390 -24.97 17.35 42.95
CA MET A 390 -23.80 16.79 43.65
C MET A 390 -23.23 17.76 44.68
N PRO A 391 -23.21 17.38 45.98
CA PRO A 391 -22.46 18.13 46.98
C PRO A 391 -20.95 17.80 46.89
N GLY A 392 -20.14 18.80 47.17
CA GLY A 392 -18.69 18.81 46.99
C GLY A 392 -17.94 17.62 47.58
N MET A 393 -17.01 17.08 46.78
CA MET A 393 -15.92 16.24 47.27
C MET A 393 -14.57 16.82 46.83
N ASN A 394 -13.85 17.24 47.87
CA ASN A 394 -12.46 17.67 47.80
C ASN A 394 -11.57 16.41 47.75
N HIS A 395 -10.84 16.16 46.70
CA HIS A 395 -9.83 15.11 46.69
C HIS A 395 -8.44 15.69 46.53
N GLY A 396 -7.73 15.66 47.69
CA GLY A 396 -6.30 15.97 47.75
C GLY A 396 -5.46 14.99 46.94
N MET A 397 -4.52 15.55 46.19
CA MET A 397 -3.46 14.84 45.51
C MET A 397 -2.48 14.20 46.49
N MET A 398 -2.16 12.93 46.28
CA MET A 398 -0.90 12.33 46.74
C MET A 398 -0.01 11.99 45.52
N PRO A 399 1.27 12.34 45.54
CA PRO A 399 2.18 12.05 44.42
C PRO A 399 2.78 10.65 44.54
N VAL A 400 2.75 9.90 43.46
CA VAL A 400 3.54 8.65 43.29
C VAL A 400 4.72 8.95 42.38
N PRO A 401 5.98 8.66 42.76
CA PRO A 401 7.15 8.90 41.92
C PRO A 401 7.42 7.75 40.93
N GLY A 402 7.67 8.11 39.68
CA GLY A 402 8.50 7.35 38.79
C GLY A 402 7.81 6.34 37.86
N MET A 403 7.19 6.84 36.79
CA MET A 403 7.20 6.22 35.47
C MET A 403 6.76 7.29 34.46
N GLY A 404 7.68 7.67 33.57
CA GLY A 404 7.38 8.61 32.51
C GLY A 404 6.41 7.99 31.50
N GLN A 405 5.18 8.44 31.51
CA GLN A 405 4.25 8.17 30.43
C GLN A 405 4.50 9.14 29.26
N PRO A 406 4.38 8.69 28.01
CA PRO A 406 4.40 9.59 26.87
C PRO A 406 3.17 10.51 26.99
N ARG A 407 3.40 11.81 26.97
CA ARG A 407 2.34 12.81 26.94
C ARG A 407 1.67 12.77 25.58
N VAL A 408 0.53 12.11 25.49
CA VAL A 408 -0.41 12.27 24.39
C VAL A 408 -1.17 13.57 24.66
N ARG A 409 -0.91 14.58 23.86
CA ARG A 409 -1.63 15.86 23.90
C ARG A 409 -3.03 15.75 23.27
N GLY A 410 -3.88 14.89 23.84
CA GLY A 410 -5.32 14.88 23.57
C GLY A 410 -6.14 15.49 24.72
N SER A 411 -5.51 15.77 25.88
CA SER A 411 -6.24 16.24 27.08
C SER A 411 -6.33 17.76 27.20
N ASP A 412 -5.50 18.53 26.50
CA ASP A 412 -5.52 19.99 26.60
C ASP A 412 -6.70 20.62 25.82
N VAL A 413 -7.29 19.89 24.86
CA VAL A 413 -8.48 20.34 24.10
C VAL A 413 -9.75 20.25 24.97
N MET A 414 -9.82 19.31 25.93
CA MET A 414 -10.99 19.18 26.81
C MET A 414 -11.06 20.26 27.90
N GLY A 415 -9.93 20.85 28.28
CA GLY A 415 -9.92 21.97 29.27
C GLY A 415 -10.51 23.27 28.71
N ASP A 416 -10.45 23.45 27.39
CA ASP A 416 -10.92 24.68 26.76
C ASP A 416 -12.39 24.60 26.30
N MET A 417 -12.95 23.38 26.22
CA MET A 417 -14.33 23.16 25.76
C MET A 417 -15.36 23.70 26.74
N SER A 418 -15.12 23.57 28.06
CA SER A 418 -16.02 24.11 29.09
C SER A 418 -15.99 25.66 29.14
N ALA A 419 -14.87 26.27 28.75
CA ALA A 419 -14.75 27.70 28.62
C ALA A 419 -15.46 28.23 27.35
N MET A 420 -15.48 27.46 26.27
CA MET A 420 -16.19 27.80 25.04
C MET A 420 -17.71 27.65 25.14
N GLU A 421 -18.19 26.62 25.85
CA GLU A 421 -19.62 26.47 26.15
C GLU A 421 -20.17 27.62 27.01
N SER A 422 -19.37 28.12 27.94
CA SER A 422 -19.73 29.28 28.75
C SER A 422 -19.82 30.60 28.00
N MET A 423 -19.23 30.67 26.78
CA MET A 423 -19.27 31.82 25.87
C MET A 423 -20.39 31.73 24.84
N GLY A 424 -21.23 30.69 24.86
CA GLY A 424 -22.32 30.52 23.88
C GLY A 424 -21.84 30.20 22.46
N MET A 425 -20.56 29.82 22.25
CA MET A 425 -20.03 29.33 21.00
C MET A 425 -20.26 27.82 20.94
N GLY A 426 -21.41 27.37 20.46
CA GLY A 426 -21.60 25.98 20.08
C GLY A 426 -20.50 25.56 19.08
N MET A 427 -19.92 24.35 19.26
CA MET A 427 -18.99 23.81 18.26
C MET A 427 -19.69 23.79 16.91
N ASP A 428 -19.14 24.53 15.95
CA ASP A 428 -19.59 24.45 14.58
C ASP A 428 -19.00 23.16 13.96
N MET A 429 -19.83 22.14 13.86
CA MET A 429 -19.51 20.84 13.26
C MET A 429 -19.47 20.88 11.73
N SER A 430 -19.48 22.07 11.13
CA SER A 430 -19.32 22.23 9.70
C SER A 430 -17.94 21.76 9.24
N MET A 431 -17.91 20.84 8.29
CA MET A 431 -16.66 20.33 7.68
C MET A 431 -15.90 21.40 6.87
N ARG A 432 -16.32 22.65 6.90
CA ARG A 432 -15.64 23.78 6.26
C ARG A 432 -15.33 24.92 7.23
N ASN A 433 -15.47 24.67 8.52
CA ASN A 433 -15.12 25.68 9.50
C ASN A 433 -13.60 25.84 9.59
N TRP A 434 -13.09 26.93 9.07
CA TRP A 434 -11.67 27.29 9.11
C TRP A 434 -11.13 27.44 10.55
N MET A 435 -11.98 27.70 11.54
CA MET A 435 -11.56 27.83 12.92
C MET A 435 -11.02 26.51 13.50
N ASN A 436 -11.42 25.36 12.93
CA ASN A 436 -10.92 24.04 13.33
C ASN A 436 -9.47 23.78 12.83
N ALA A 437 -8.96 24.59 11.92
CA ALA A 437 -7.58 24.53 11.42
C ALA A 437 -7.11 25.94 10.95
N PRO A 438 -6.92 26.89 11.89
CA PRO A 438 -6.63 28.28 11.55
C PRO A 438 -5.35 28.49 10.73
N GLN A 439 -4.40 27.54 10.79
CA GLN A 439 -3.18 27.58 9.99
C GLN A 439 -3.37 27.17 8.53
N VAL A 440 -4.53 26.57 8.17
CA VAL A 440 -4.82 26.13 6.81
C VAL A 440 -5.36 27.30 5.99
N GLU A 441 -4.68 27.62 4.88
CA GLU A 441 -5.14 28.62 3.92
C GLU A 441 -6.29 28.03 3.09
N MET A 442 -7.49 28.56 3.29
CA MET A 442 -8.69 28.09 2.61
C MET A 442 -8.66 28.46 1.12
N GLY A 443 -8.75 27.45 0.25
CA GLY A 443 -8.69 27.60 -1.18
C GLY A 443 -9.27 26.39 -1.92
N PRO A 444 -9.16 26.35 -3.25
CA PRO A 444 -9.66 25.25 -4.06
C PRO A 444 -9.03 23.89 -3.72
N GLY A 445 -7.85 23.88 -3.11
CA GLY A 445 -7.13 22.67 -2.67
C GLY A 445 -7.60 22.12 -1.32
N VAL A 446 -8.58 22.76 -0.65
CA VAL A 446 -9.13 22.32 0.64
C VAL A 446 -10.60 22.01 0.47
N GLN A 447 -10.97 20.74 0.43
CA GLN A 447 -12.38 20.34 0.27
C GLN A 447 -13.11 20.40 1.60
N THR A 448 -12.50 19.83 2.65
CA THR A 448 -13.05 19.75 4.00
C THR A 448 -11.95 19.92 5.04
N ILE A 449 -12.35 20.26 6.26
CA ILE A 449 -11.51 20.24 7.47
C ILE A 449 -12.21 19.36 8.48
N ALA A 450 -11.51 18.35 9.01
CA ALA A 450 -12.04 17.48 10.05
C ALA A 450 -12.36 18.31 11.30
N PRO A 451 -13.61 18.31 11.79
CA PRO A 451 -13.97 19.09 12.98
C PRO A 451 -13.38 18.51 14.27
N MET A 452 -13.18 17.20 14.32
CA MET A 452 -12.65 16.48 15.49
C MET A 452 -11.61 15.43 15.05
N PRO A 453 -10.37 15.82 14.69
CA PRO A 453 -9.33 14.87 14.36
C PRO A 453 -8.96 14.01 15.59
N MET A 454 -8.82 12.71 15.39
CA MET A 454 -8.52 11.74 16.46
C MET A 454 -7.28 10.94 16.12
N ASP A 455 -6.55 10.50 17.14
CA ASP A 455 -5.52 9.47 17.00
C ASP A 455 -6.19 8.10 16.83
N ARG A 456 -6.03 7.51 15.63
CA ARG A 456 -6.54 6.19 15.27
C ARG A 456 -5.44 5.16 15.04
N THR A 457 -4.21 5.46 15.44
CA THR A 457 -3.06 4.57 15.21
C THR A 457 -3.17 3.23 15.94
N GLY A 458 -4.02 3.12 16.96
CA GLY A 458 -4.37 1.88 17.67
C GLY A 458 -5.56 1.11 17.09
N GLU A 459 -6.16 1.58 16.00
CA GLU A 459 -7.32 0.96 15.38
C GLU A 459 -6.91 0.22 14.09
N SER A 460 -7.66 -0.84 13.76
CA SER A 460 -7.50 -1.52 12.48
C SER A 460 -7.95 -0.63 11.32
N GLY A 461 -7.39 -0.87 10.15
CA GLY A 461 -7.76 -0.15 8.94
C GLY A 461 -9.23 -0.34 8.58
N GLN A 462 -9.78 0.58 7.78
CA GLN A 462 -11.18 0.60 7.37
C GLN A 462 -11.65 -0.74 6.79
N GLY A 463 -12.77 -1.22 7.28
CA GLY A 463 -13.38 -2.50 6.91
C GLY A 463 -12.69 -3.73 7.53
N LEU A 464 -11.81 -3.53 8.52
CA LEU A 464 -11.15 -4.58 9.30
C LEU A 464 -11.53 -4.55 10.79
N GLU A 465 -12.45 -3.68 11.20
CA GLU A 465 -12.81 -3.44 12.60
C GLU A 465 -13.49 -4.65 13.26
N SER A 466 -14.14 -5.50 12.46
CA SER A 466 -14.97 -6.62 12.96
C SER A 466 -14.71 -7.95 12.26
N VAL A 467 -13.52 -8.16 11.70
CA VAL A 467 -13.18 -9.39 10.97
C VAL A 467 -12.98 -10.64 11.86
N GLY A 468 -13.01 -10.47 13.19
CA GLY A 468 -12.97 -11.59 14.16
C GLY A 468 -11.61 -12.25 14.35
N HIS A 469 -10.53 -11.67 13.81
CA HIS A 469 -9.16 -12.14 13.96
C HIS A 469 -8.20 -10.95 14.19
N ARG A 470 -6.94 -11.24 14.55
CA ARG A 470 -5.95 -10.21 14.86
C ARG A 470 -5.50 -9.49 13.59
N VAL A 471 -5.75 -8.19 13.52
CA VAL A 471 -5.24 -7.28 12.48
C VAL A 471 -4.08 -6.47 13.03
N LEU A 472 -3.07 -6.21 12.21
CA LEU A 472 -1.99 -5.27 12.53
C LEU A 472 -2.55 -3.86 12.67
N VAL A 473 -2.15 -3.16 13.73
CA VAL A 473 -2.40 -1.73 13.90
C VAL A 473 -1.08 -0.97 13.93
N TYR A 474 -1.10 0.33 13.62
CA TYR A 474 0.14 1.11 13.54
C TYR A 474 0.93 1.13 14.86
N GLN A 475 0.24 1.16 16.00
CA GLN A 475 0.87 1.12 17.33
C GLN A 475 1.61 -0.21 17.64
N ASP A 476 1.36 -1.27 16.89
CA ASP A 476 2.10 -2.53 17.00
C ASP A 476 3.53 -2.41 16.44
N LEU A 477 3.78 -1.45 15.55
CA LEU A 477 5.05 -1.26 14.86
C LEU A 477 6.05 -0.51 15.74
N ILE A 478 6.74 -1.27 16.57
CA ILE A 478 7.78 -0.75 17.46
C ILE A 478 9.14 -1.11 16.88
N ALA A 479 10.01 -0.11 16.67
CA ALA A 479 11.36 -0.34 16.17
C ALA A 479 12.08 -1.43 16.99
N LEU A 480 12.78 -2.34 16.30
CA LEU A 480 13.54 -3.42 16.96
C LEU A 480 14.64 -2.81 17.82
N GLU A 481 15.33 -1.79 17.31
CA GLU A 481 16.33 -1.02 18.05
C GLU A 481 15.82 0.39 18.34
N PRO A 482 16.00 0.87 19.57
CA PRO A 482 15.58 2.22 19.94
C PRO A 482 16.34 3.27 19.14
N ASN A 483 15.69 4.41 18.88
CA ASN A 483 16.37 5.58 18.31
C ASN A 483 17.57 6.01 19.19
N GLN A 484 18.75 6.07 18.60
CA GLN A 484 19.98 6.41 19.28
C GLN A 484 20.06 7.89 19.66
N ASP A 485 19.31 8.75 18.98
CA ASP A 485 19.23 10.18 19.33
C ASP A 485 18.22 10.40 20.47
N THR A 486 18.75 10.56 21.68
CA THR A 486 17.97 10.81 22.90
C THR A 486 17.74 12.28 23.23
N ARG A 487 18.21 13.20 22.37
CA ARG A 487 18.02 14.65 22.59
C ARG A 487 16.53 15.00 22.55
N ALA A 488 16.12 15.99 23.34
CA ALA A 488 14.77 16.55 23.19
C ALA A 488 14.65 17.29 21.84
N PRO A 489 13.50 17.26 21.16
CA PRO A 489 13.26 18.08 19.99
C PRO A 489 13.48 19.57 20.29
N SER A 490 14.16 20.28 19.39
CA SER A 490 14.40 21.71 19.53
C SER A 490 13.21 22.57 19.12
N ARG A 491 12.33 22.00 18.29
CA ARG A 491 11.05 22.59 17.88
C ARG A 491 10.09 21.49 17.40
N GLU A 492 8.83 21.86 17.33
CA GLU A 492 7.73 21.06 16.79
C GLU A 492 7.13 21.78 15.56
N LEU A 493 6.80 21.03 14.52
CA LEU A 493 6.11 21.50 13.33
C LEU A 493 4.84 20.71 13.15
N GLU A 494 3.71 21.38 13.11
CA GLU A 494 2.45 20.80 12.66
C GLU A 494 2.24 21.17 11.20
N ILE A 495 2.12 20.18 10.34
CA ILE A 495 1.90 20.32 8.90
C ILE A 495 0.65 19.53 8.55
N ARG A 496 -0.37 20.20 8.02
CA ARG A 496 -1.62 19.54 7.61
C ARG A 496 -1.60 19.21 6.14
N LEU A 497 -1.70 17.93 5.84
CA LEU A 497 -1.96 17.47 4.48
C LEU A 497 -3.40 17.82 4.12
N THR A 498 -3.58 18.63 3.08
CA THR A 498 -4.88 19.08 2.59
C THR A 498 -5.13 18.58 1.18
N GLY A 499 -6.41 18.36 0.83
CA GLY A 499 -6.77 17.84 -0.47
C GLY A 499 -8.16 18.28 -0.93
N ASN A 500 -8.36 18.11 -2.23
CA ASN A 500 -9.67 18.21 -2.87
C ASN A 500 -9.83 17.04 -3.83
N MET A 501 -10.61 16.04 -3.43
CA MET A 501 -10.79 14.79 -4.17
C MET A 501 -11.60 14.98 -5.46
N GLU A 502 -12.50 15.96 -5.53
CA GLU A 502 -13.22 16.29 -6.78
C GLU A 502 -12.30 16.87 -7.85
N ARG A 503 -11.15 17.46 -7.42
CA ARG A 503 -10.20 18.14 -8.32
C ARG A 503 -8.85 17.44 -8.40
N PHE A 504 -8.65 16.41 -7.57
CA PHE A 504 -7.36 15.70 -7.43
C PHE A 504 -6.21 16.67 -7.16
N MET A 505 -6.39 17.49 -6.13
CA MET A 505 -5.42 18.51 -5.71
C MET A 505 -4.95 18.19 -4.30
N TRP A 506 -3.65 18.27 -4.08
CA TRP A 506 -3.02 18.07 -2.78
C TRP A 506 -2.17 19.27 -2.41
N GLY A 507 -2.01 19.50 -1.12
CA GLY A 507 -1.18 20.59 -0.60
C GLY A 507 -0.85 20.39 0.87
N PHE A 508 0.04 21.23 1.36
CA PHE A 508 0.33 21.37 2.78
C PHE A 508 -0.22 22.70 3.28
N ASP A 509 -0.95 22.66 4.40
CA ASP A 509 -1.59 23.84 5.01
C ASP A 509 -2.43 24.67 4.02
N GLY A 510 -3.10 23.99 3.06
CA GLY A 510 -3.93 24.59 2.03
C GLY A 510 -3.19 25.06 0.78
N ARG A 511 -1.86 25.02 0.76
CA ARG A 511 -1.02 25.49 -0.35
C ARG A 511 -0.54 24.34 -1.21
N LYS A 512 -0.75 24.42 -2.51
CA LYS A 512 -0.23 23.46 -3.49
C LYS A 512 1.22 23.78 -3.84
N PHE A 513 1.97 22.79 -4.30
CA PHE A 513 3.32 23.00 -4.79
C PHE A 513 3.39 24.02 -5.94
N SER A 514 2.40 24.02 -6.86
CA SER A 514 2.30 24.97 -7.97
C SER A 514 2.10 26.43 -7.53
N ASP A 515 1.68 26.67 -6.28
CA ASP A 515 1.54 28.02 -5.73
C ASP A 515 2.89 28.57 -5.22
N ASN A 516 3.98 27.78 -5.40
CA ASN A 516 5.34 28.11 -5.00
C ASN A 516 5.45 28.52 -3.51
N PRO A 517 4.93 27.70 -2.57
CA PRO A 517 5.00 28.02 -1.14
C PRO A 517 6.45 28.03 -0.65
N PRO A 518 6.78 28.81 0.39
CA PRO A 518 8.10 28.75 1.00
C PRO A 518 8.34 27.34 1.57
N PRO A 519 9.55 26.79 1.42
CA PRO A 519 9.87 25.47 1.93
C PRO A 519 9.91 25.46 3.46
N TYR A 520 9.53 24.31 4.06
CA TYR A 520 9.79 24.06 5.47
C TYR A 520 11.29 23.86 5.69
N ALA A 521 11.93 24.81 6.37
CA ALA A 521 13.37 24.78 6.55
C ALA A 521 13.79 23.91 7.75
N PHE A 522 14.76 23.04 7.54
CA PHE A 522 15.41 22.23 8.57
C PHE A 522 16.90 22.56 8.62
N ARG A 523 17.49 22.57 9.82
CA ARG A 523 18.92 22.76 10.00
C ARG A 523 19.60 21.40 10.18
N LYS A 524 20.79 21.24 9.63
CA LYS A 524 21.59 20.03 9.83
C LYS A 524 21.77 19.75 11.33
N ASN A 525 21.55 18.51 11.74
CA ASN A 525 21.61 18.05 13.14
C ASN A 525 20.54 18.67 14.06
N GLU A 526 19.54 19.34 13.54
CA GLU A 526 18.36 19.74 14.31
C GLU A 526 17.49 18.50 14.58
N ARG A 527 16.99 18.36 15.80
CA ARG A 527 15.94 17.38 16.12
C ARG A 527 14.60 18.11 16.16
N VAL A 528 13.69 17.75 15.23
CA VAL A 528 12.38 18.39 15.02
C VAL A 528 11.29 17.39 15.28
#